data_af8fc4ad6a92a7603884ffc509739794
#
_entry.id   af8fc4ad6a92a7603884ffc509739794
#
_cell.length_a   1.000
_cell.length_b   1.000
_cell.length_c   1.000
_cell.angle_alpha   90.00
_cell.angle_beta   90.00
_cell.angle_gamma   90.00
#
_symmetry.space_group_name_H-M   'P 1'
#
loop_
_entity.id
_entity.type
_entity.pdbx_description
1 polymer ?
#
loop_
_entity_poly.entity_id
_entity_poly.type
_entity_poly.pdbx_seq_one_letter_code
_entity_poly.pdbx_strand_id
1 'polypeptide(L)'
;MNGLITEKNKLRIGIDIGGTFTDFVIYDADWKAIYSYKIPSTPDDPSKAVLLGLKEGLGKLGYATTPIEPQIIHGSTIATNALLERKGAITALITTAGFKDIIQIGRQNRPNLYDFKFEVPSALIPSDLRMEVKERIGPDGSVIETLDDGELEDLITYIYTQDIESVAVCLLFSFTNPSHEEKIKAMLLKGFKNNDTSSPLFVSVSHEVLSEFREYERTSTTVVNAYVSPILGSYLTQLEEMLPVIFNTDSPGDLKLRVMQSNGGSISIQEGQRLGVYCILSGPAGGVIGSHFIADMILEETETDKTNSPETPQKKIITFDMGGTSTDVALIDGEPTITKETIISGCPIGIPVLDIHTIGSGGGSIARVDPGGALRVGPESAGAEPGPACYGTGDFPTVTDANLILGRMAEEYFLGGRKAISKNRSLQSLSKLGREMGLNPYQAALGVIEIAN
;
A
#
# COMPACT_ATOMS: atom_id res chain seq x y z
N MET A 1 24.48 17.66 -26.70
CA MET A 1 25.43 16.69 -26.11
C MET A 1 24.70 15.38 -25.94
N ASN A 2 24.90 14.46 -26.86
CA ASN A 2 24.31 13.11 -26.81
C ASN A 2 25.04 12.33 -25.71
N GLY A 3 24.42 12.22 -24.53
CA GLY A 3 24.87 11.26 -23.53
C GLY A 3 24.63 9.87 -24.06
N LEU A 4 25.70 9.13 -24.33
CA LEU A 4 25.71 7.72 -24.66
C LEU A 4 24.86 6.97 -23.61
N ILE A 5 23.66 6.54 -24.02
CA ILE A 5 22.90 5.52 -23.32
C ILE A 5 23.76 4.26 -23.52
N THR A 6 24.50 3.89 -22.48
CA THR A 6 25.27 2.66 -22.49
C THR A 6 24.31 1.49 -22.73
N GLU A 7 24.68 0.56 -23.59
CA GLU A 7 23.88 -0.58 -24.11
C GLU A 7 23.27 -1.53 -23.05
N LYS A 8 23.48 -1.27 -21.76
CA LYS A 8 23.10 -2.15 -20.64
C LYS A 8 21.66 -1.94 -20.08
N ASN A 9 21.00 -0.82 -20.38
CA ASN A 9 19.69 -0.49 -19.79
C ASN A 9 18.53 -0.64 -20.79
N LYS A 10 18.30 -1.85 -21.26
CA LYS A 10 17.30 -2.11 -22.31
C LYS A 10 15.93 -2.51 -21.77
N LEU A 11 15.87 -2.98 -20.53
CA LEU A 11 14.62 -3.41 -19.91
C LEU A 11 14.11 -2.39 -18.88
N ARG A 12 12.81 -2.12 -18.95
CA ARG A 12 12.06 -1.42 -17.90
C ARG A 12 11.02 -2.37 -17.34
N ILE A 13 11.00 -2.54 -16.04
CA ILE A 13 10.15 -3.52 -15.37
C ILE A 13 9.25 -2.80 -14.37
N GLY A 14 7.94 -2.92 -14.56
CA GLY A 14 6.93 -2.55 -13.57
C GLY A 14 6.49 -3.78 -12.80
N ILE A 15 6.44 -3.69 -11.49
CA ILE A 15 5.96 -4.75 -10.60
C ILE A 15 4.90 -4.14 -9.68
N ASP A 16 3.73 -4.75 -9.60
CA ASP A 16 2.70 -4.39 -8.64
C ASP A 16 2.27 -5.61 -7.82
N ILE A 17 2.47 -5.53 -6.51
CA ILE A 17 2.01 -6.57 -5.59
C ILE A 17 0.65 -6.18 -5.05
N GLY A 18 -0.38 -6.91 -5.50
CA GLY A 18 -1.69 -6.89 -4.89
C GLY A 18 -1.88 -8.00 -3.86
N GLY A 19 -2.97 -7.97 -3.12
CA GLY A 19 -3.31 -8.98 -2.12
C GLY A 19 -3.58 -10.38 -2.70
N THR A 20 -3.93 -10.49 -3.99
CA THR A 20 -4.28 -11.75 -4.66
C THR A 20 -3.29 -12.13 -5.75
N PHE A 21 -2.85 -11.17 -6.53
CA PHE A 21 -1.94 -11.37 -7.66
C PHE A 21 -0.82 -10.35 -7.62
N THR A 22 0.33 -10.75 -8.16
CA THR A 22 1.47 -9.89 -8.46
C THR A 22 1.55 -9.73 -9.96
N ASP A 23 1.45 -8.49 -10.43
CA ASP A 23 1.43 -8.11 -11.83
C ASP A 23 2.84 -7.67 -12.28
N PHE A 24 3.18 -8.05 -13.50
CA PHE A 24 4.46 -7.71 -14.12
C PHE A 24 4.24 -7.11 -15.49
N VAL A 25 4.93 -6.01 -15.75
CA VAL A 25 5.03 -5.42 -17.09
C VAL A 25 6.50 -5.22 -17.42
N ILE A 26 6.97 -5.83 -18.50
CA ILE A 26 8.34 -5.71 -18.99
C ILE A 26 8.31 -5.03 -20.35
N TYR A 27 8.94 -3.86 -20.43
CA TYR A 27 9.18 -3.19 -21.70
C TYR A 27 10.62 -3.46 -22.13
N ASP A 28 10.76 -4.05 -23.30
CA ASP A 28 12.04 -4.30 -23.96
C ASP A 28 12.27 -3.22 -25.02
N ALA A 29 13.26 -2.36 -24.81
CA ALA A 29 13.55 -1.25 -25.70
C ALA A 29 14.18 -1.70 -27.03
N ASP A 30 14.87 -2.86 -27.09
CA ASP A 30 15.46 -3.40 -28.32
C ASP A 30 14.39 -3.91 -29.26
N TRP A 31 13.44 -4.67 -28.72
CA TRP A 31 12.33 -5.23 -29.49
C TRP A 31 11.13 -4.29 -29.59
N LYS A 32 11.14 -3.15 -28.87
CA LYS A 32 10.00 -2.23 -28.73
C LYS A 32 8.70 -2.98 -28.38
N ALA A 33 8.82 -3.95 -27.48
CA ALA A 33 7.76 -4.87 -27.12
C ALA A 33 7.41 -4.75 -25.64
N ILE A 34 6.13 -4.88 -25.33
CA ILE A 34 5.61 -4.93 -23.96
C ILE A 34 5.12 -6.34 -23.68
N TYR A 35 5.58 -6.91 -22.57
CA TYR A 35 5.14 -8.19 -22.07
C TYR A 35 4.45 -7.98 -20.73
N SER A 36 3.21 -8.42 -20.61
CA SER A 36 2.47 -8.37 -19.36
C SER A 36 2.03 -9.78 -18.93
N TYR A 37 2.12 -10.04 -17.66
CA TYR A 37 1.64 -11.28 -17.04
C TYR A 37 1.45 -11.08 -15.56
N LYS A 38 0.70 -11.97 -14.92
CA LYS A 38 0.51 -12.01 -13.47
C LYS A 38 0.67 -13.41 -12.92
N ILE A 39 1.07 -13.47 -11.67
CA ILE A 39 1.15 -14.72 -10.91
C ILE A 39 0.39 -14.56 -9.59
N PRO A 40 -0.02 -15.63 -8.92
CA PRO A 40 -0.58 -15.55 -7.57
C PRO A 40 0.43 -14.90 -6.61
N SER A 41 -0.04 -13.98 -5.77
CA SER A 41 0.77 -13.44 -4.67
C SER A 41 1.01 -14.50 -3.60
N THR A 42 2.09 -14.33 -2.85
CA THR A 42 2.46 -15.17 -1.70
C THR A 42 2.34 -14.32 -0.43
N PRO A 43 1.17 -14.30 0.26
CA PRO A 43 0.90 -13.39 1.37
C PRO A 43 1.90 -13.50 2.53
N ASP A 44 2.37 -14.72 2.83
CA ASP A 44 3.34 -14.98 3.91
C ASP A 44 4.75 -14.44 3.59
N ASP A 45 5.11 -14.35 2.32
CA ASP A 45 6.39 -13.83 1.85
C ASP A 45 6.25 -13.25 0.43
N PRO A 46 5.88 -11.97 0.31
CA PRO A 46 5.64 -11.34 -0.99
C PRO A 46 6.87 -11.33 -1.91
N SER A 47 8.09 -11.42 -1.35
CA SER A 47 9.32 -11.45 -2.15
C SER A 47 9.40 -12.69 -3.06
N LYS A 48 8.86 -13.82 -2.61
CA LYS A 48 8.82 -15.07 -3.40
C LYS A 48 8.07 -14.91 -4.72
N ALA A 49 6.90 -14.26 -4.68
CA ALA A 49 6.14 -13.98 -5.90
C ALA A 49 6.93 -13.09 -6.86
N VAL A 50 7.56 -12.02 -6.35
CA VAL A 50 8.38 -11.13 -7.18
C VAL A 50 9.52 -11.89 -7.86
N LEU A 51 10.29 -12.66 -7.09
CA LEU A 51 11.45 -13.39 -7.61
C LEU A 51 11.06 -14.49 -8.61
N LEU A 52 9.98 -15.22 -8.30
CA LEU A 52 9.45 -16.24 -9.22
C LEU A 52 8.98 -15.61 -10.53
N GLY A 53 8.19 -14.53 -10.44
CA GLY A 53 7.69 -13.84 -11.62
C GLY A 53 8.81 -13.28 -12.48
N LEU A 54 9.81 -12.63 -11.88
CA LEU A 54 10.98 -12.14 -12.62
C LEU A 54 11.73 -13.27 -13.34
N LYS A 55 11.99 -14.39 -12.65
CA LYS A 55 12.64 -15.57 -13.27
C LYS A 55 11.84 -16.10 -14.46
N GLU A 56 10.52 -16.24 -14.32
CA GLU A 56 9.66 -16.71 -15.41
C GLU A 56 9.66 -15.73 -16.58
N GLY A 57 9.50 -14.44 -16.33
CA GLY A 57 9.47 -13.41 -17.36
C GLY A 57 10.78 -13.33 -18.14
N LEU A 58 11.89 -13.22 -17.43
CA LEU A 58 13.24 -13.19 -18.04
C LEU A 58 13.55 -14.47 -18.81
N GLY A 59 13.13 -15.64 -18.30
CA GLY A 59 13.29 -16.91 -18.98
C GLY A 59 12.56 -16.95 -20.34
N LYS A 60 11.31 -16.47 -20.37
CA LYS A 60 10.51 -16.38 -21.62
C LYS A 60 11.07 -15.41 -22.64
N LEU A 61 11.72 -14.35 -22.16
CA LEU A 61 12.33 -13.32 -23.01
C LEU A 61 13.77 -13.66 -23.42
N GLY A 62 14.34 -14.78 -22.96
CA GLY A 62 15.70 -15.20 -23.30
C GLY A 62 16.80 -14.51 -22.48
N TYR A 63 16.45 -13.80 -21.41
CA TYR A 63 17.40 -13.08 -20.54
C TYR A 63 17.82 -13.87 -19.29
N ALA A 64 17.44 -15.13 -19.15
CA ALA A 64 17.68 -15.93 -17.93
C ALA A 64 19.16 -16.03 -17.50
N THR A 65 20.10 -15.96 -18.46
CA THR A 65 21.55 -16.10 -18.21
C THR A 65 22.35 -14.88 -18.63
N THR A 66 21.69 -13.85 -19.14
CA THR A 66 22.34 -12.63 -19.63
C THR A 66 22.43 -11.61 -18.51
N PRO A 67 23.61 -11.05 -18.19
CA PRO A 67 23.70 -9.92 -17.27
C PRO A 67 22.93 -8.71 -17.79
N ILE A 68 21.99 -8.21 -17.01
CA ILE A 68 21.17 -7.04 -17.35
C ILE A 68 21.06 -6.09 -16.15
N GLU A 69 20.91 -4.81 -16.45
CA GLU A 69 20.74 -3.73 -15.48
C GLU A 69 19.40 -3.03 -15.76
N PRO A 70 18.26 -3.62 -15.39
CA PRO A 70 16.96 -3.04 -15.69
C PRO A 70 16.66 -1.82 -14.81
N GLN A 71 15.78 -0.95 -15.29
CA GLN A 71 15.08 0.01 -14.45
C GLN A 71 13.81 -0.64 -13.89
N ILE A 72 13.70 -0.73 -12.57
CA ILE A 72 12.57 -1.39 -11.91
C ILE A 72 11.78 -0.34 -11.13
N ILE A 73 10.47 -0.30 -11.34
CA ILE A 73 9.54 0.47 -10.53
C ILE A 73 8.60 -0.53 -9.86
N HIS A 74 8.49 -0.41 -8.56
CA HIS A 74 7.77 -1.36 -7.74
C HIS A 74 6.65 -0.68 -6.94
N GLY A 75 5.39 -1.04 -7.21
CA GLY A 75 4.22 -0.78 -6.38
C GLY A 75 3.99 -1.93 -5.39
N SER A 76 3.56 -1.62 -4.19
CA SER A 76 3.37 -2.63 -3.16
C SER A 76 2.21 -2.29 -2.22
N THR A 77 1.38 -3.27 -1.92
CA THR A 77 0.33 -3.15 -0.90
C THR A 77 0.79 -3.53 0.51
N ILE A 78 2.09 -3.84 0.72
CA ILE A 78 2.62 -4.31 2.02
C ILE A 78 2.35 -3.29 3.13
N ALA A 79 2.72 -2.02 2.94
CA ALA A 79 2.48 -0.98 3.93
C ALA A 79 0.98 -0.74 4.15
N THR A 80 0.19 -0.78 3.07
CA THR A 80 -1.27 -0.64 3.13
C THR A 80 -1.90 -1.79 3.92
N ASN A 81 -1.53 -3.04 3.63
CA ASN A 81 -2.07 -4.22 4.29
C ASN A 81 -1.65 -4.27 5.76
N ALA A 82 -0.39 -3.94 6.10
CA ALA A 82 0.08 -3.85 7.48
C ALA A 82 -0.79 -2.89 8.32
N LEU A 83 -1.18 -1.75 7.74
CA LEU A 83 -2.05 -0.78 8.40
C LEU A 83 -3.50 -1.27 8.50
N LEU A 84 -4.08 -1.80 7.41
CA LEU A 84 -5.47 -2.23 7.35
C LEU A 84 -5.73 -3.46 8.24
N GLU A 85 -4.82 -4.42 8.23
CA GLU A 85 -4.92 -5.67 9.01
C GLU A 85 -4.43 -5.53 10.45
N ARG A 86 -3.94 -4.34 10.84
CA ARG A 86 -3.34 -4.09 12.15
C ARG A 86 -2.18 -5.04 12.48
N LYS A 87 -1.35 -5.35 11.47
CA LYS A 87 -0.18 -6.24 11.57
C LYS A 87 1.13 -5.48 11.34
N GLY A 88 1.26 -4.29 11.92
CA GLY A 88 2.50 -3.51 11.89
C GLY A 88 3.45 -3.87 13.04
N ALA A 89 4.58 -3.18 13.08
CA ALA A 89 5.59 -3.33 14.14
C ALA A 89 5.04 -2.94 15.52
N ILE A 90 5.52 -3.58 16.58
CA ILE A 90 5.23 -3.17 17.97
C ILE A 90 5.86 -1.80 18.19
N THR A 91 5.00 -0.77 18.26
CA THR A 91 5.41 0.62 18.18
C THR A 91 5.12 1.37 19.46
N ALA A 92 6.08 2.15 19.96
CA ALA A 92 5.88 3.12 21.02
C ALA A 92 5.78 4.55 20.46
N LEU A 93 5.09 5.43 21.20
CA LEU A 93 5.05 6.87 20.93
C LEU A 93 5.76 7.63 22.05
N ILE A 94 6.65 8.54 21.68
CA ILE A 94 7.21 9.56 22.57
C ILE A 94 6.70 10.92 22.14
N THR A 95 6.09 11.66 23.06
CA THR A 95 5.54 12.99 22.80
C THR A 95 5.80 13.95 23.95
N THR A 96 5.55 15.25 23.75
CA THR A 96 5.62 16.28 24.76
C THR A 96 4.65 15.99 25.91
N ALA A 97 5.04 16.22 27.16
CA ALA A 97 4.22 16.04 28.36
C ALA A 97 2.85 16.73 28.22
N GLY A 98 1.77 16.01 28.54
CA GLY A 98 0.37 16.42 28.38
C GLY A 98 -0.26 16.09 27.04
N PHE A 99 0.44 15.42 26.10
CA PHE A 99 -0.02 15.14 24.72
C PHE A 99 -0.08 13.66 24.34
N LYS A 100 0.16 12.72 25.24
CA LYS A 100 0.15 11.27 24.93
C LYS A 100 -1.19 10.75 24.41
N ASP A 101 -2.28 11.40 24.76
CA ASP A 101 -3.61 10.96 24.39
C ASP A 101 -4.15 11.64 23.11
N ILE A 102 -3.33 12.47 22.46
CA ILE A 102 -3.73 13.20 21.24
C ILE A 102 -4.24 12.27 20.13
N ILE A 103 -3.61 11.09 19.95
CA ILE A 103 -4.02 10.09 18.95
C ILE A 103 -5.32 9.37 19.31
N GLN A 104 -5.71 9.36 20.58
CA GLN A 104 -6.97 8.80 21.06
C GLN A 104 -8.10 9.84 21.01
N ILE A 105 -7.81 11.08 21.39
CA ILE A 105 -8.75 12.18 21.40
C ILE A 105 -9.14 12.58 19.98
N GLY A 106 -8.16 12.67 19.09
CA GLY A 106 -8.36 13.07 17.69
C GLY A 106 -9.06 14.40 17.55
N ARG A 107 -9.82 14.57 16.47
CA ARG A 107 -10.60 15.78 16.21
C ARG A 107 -11.99 15.79 16.87
N GLN A 108 -12.36 14.71 17.57
CA GLN A 108 -13.66 14.53 18.23
C GLN A 108 -14.89 14.73 17.31
N ASN A 109 -14.69 14.69 16.01
CA ASN A 109 -15.78 14.73 15.04
C ASN A 109 -16.42 13.35 14.91
N ARG A 110 -17.76 13.31 14.92
CA ARG A 110 -18.50 12.08 14.67
C ARG A 110 -18.76 11.94 13.17
N PRO A 111 -18.44 10.79 12.55
CA PRO A 111 -18.77 10.55 11.13
C PRO A 111 -20.27 10.61 10.87
N ASN A 112 -21.08 10.13 11.85
CA ASN A 112 -22.54 10.15 11.84
C ASN A 112 -23.06 10.87 13.09
N LEU A 113 -23.63 12.07 12.94
CA LEU A 113 -24.12 12.88 14.04
C LEU A 113 -25.22 12.20 14.89
N TYR A 114 -26.01 11.34 14.27
CA TYR A 114 -27.15 10.66 14.89
C TYR A 114 -26.88 9.18 15.22
N ASP A 115 -25.64 8.72 15.07
CA ASP A 115 -25.24 7.37 15.47
C ASP A 115 -24.82 7.36 16.93
N PHE A 116 -25.72 6.90 17.83
CA PHE A 116 -25.45 6.77 19.26
C PHE A 116 -24.61 5.54 19.63
N LYS A 117 -24.36 4.63 18.65
CA LYS A 117 -23.54 3.42 18.83
C LYS A 117 -22.17 3.54 18.17
N PHE A 118 -21.79 4.73 17.73
CA PHE A 118 -20.47 4.95 17.14
C PHE A 118 -19.37 4.63 18.15
N GLU A 119 -18.55 3.68 17.81
CA GLU A 119 -17.31 3.34 18.53
C GLU A 119 -16.14 4.08 17.89
N VAL A 120 -15.37 4.80 18.69
CA VAL A 120 -14.13 5.43 18.23
C VAL A 120 -13.14 4.32 17.87
N PRO A 121 -12.58 4.30 16.65
CA PRO A 121 -11.56 3.31 16.31
C PRO A 121 -10.42 3.32 17.32
N SER A 122 -9.95 2.14 17.72
CA SER A 122 -8.82 2.04 18.63
C SER A 122 -7.57 2.65 18.00
N ALA A 123 -6.82 3.43 18.76
CA ALA A 123 -5.55 3.98 18.32
C ALA A 123 -4.57 2.85 17.96
N LEU A 124 -3.64 3.10 17.02
CA LEU A 124 -2.62 2.13 16.62
C LEU A 124 -1.70 1.74 17.78
N ILE A 125 -1.40 2.71 18.65
CA ILE A 125 -0.52 2.52 19.81
C ILE A 125 -1.38 2.43 21.06
N PRO A 126 -1.31 1.34 21.84
CA PRO A 126 -1.99 1.21 23.12
C PRO A 126 -1.47 2.21 24.14
N SER A 127 -2.27 2.51 25.17
CA SER A 127 -1.99 3.61 26.12
C SER A 127 -0.72 3.42 26.93
N ASP A 128 -0.34 2.19 27.22
CA ASP A 128 0.86 1.79 27.95
C ASP A 128 2.16 1.97 27.16
N LEU A 129 2.07 2.05 25.83
CA LEU A 129 3.20 2.35 24.93
C LEU A 129 3.24 3.81 24.48
N ARG A 130 2.43 4.69 25.08
CA ARG A 130 2.45 6.15 24.86
C ARG A 130 3.21 6.82 25.98
N MET A 131 4.36 7.37 25.68
CA MET A 131 5.30 7.95 26.65
C MET A 131 5.39 9.46 26.48
N GLU A 132 5.73 10.13 27.54
CA GLU A 132 5.86 11.58 27.57
C GLU A 132 7.24 11.98 28.03
N VAL A 133 7.76 13.06 27.47
CA VAL A 133 8.99 13.71 27.92
C VAL A 133 8.71 15.15 28.31
N LYS A 134 9.31 15.59 29.40
CA LYS A 134 9.25 16.99 29.80
C LYS A 134 10.19 17.79 28.91
N GLU A 135 9.60 18.55 28.04
CA GLU A 135 10.27 19.44 27.14
C GLU A 135 9.28 20.47 26.57
N ARG A 136 9.77 21.57 26.07
CA ARG A 136 8.92 22.52 25.35
C ARG A 136 9.75 23.35 24.38
N ILE A 137 9.34 23.29 23.10
CA ILE A 137 9.74 24.25 22.07
C ILE A 137 8.61 25.26 21.87
N GLY A 138 8.97 26.53 21.75
CA GLY A 138 8.04 27.61 21.46
C GLY A 138 7.68 27.72 19.98
N PRO A 139 6.62 28.48 19.64
CA PRO A 139 6.19 28.67 18.24
C PRO A 139 7.24 29.41 17.38
N ASP A 140 8.13 30.15 17.99
CA ASP A 140 9.27 30.85 17.38
C ASP A 140 10.54 29.96 17.28
N GLY A 141 10.46 28.70 17.72
CA GLY A 141 11.57 27.75 17.75
C GLY A 141 12.49 27.90 18.97
N SER A 142 12.19 28.82 19.91
CA SER A 142 12.95 28.95 21.16
C SER A 142 12.75 27.74 22.07
N VAL A 143 13.79 27.34 22.79
CA VAL A 143 13.69 26.29 23.83
C VAL A 143 13.15 26.92 25.11
N ILE A 144 11.91 26.58 25.47
CA ILE A 144 11.26 27.03 26.71
C ILE A 144 11.63 26.10 27.87
N GLU A 145 11.62 24.79 27.63
CA GLU A 145 11.99 23.75 28.58
C GLU A 145 12.90 22.72 27.91
N THR A 146 14.06 22.48 28.50
CA THR A 146 15.06 21.55 27.94
C THR A 146 14.77 20.12 28.36
N LEU A 147 15.12 19.15 27.48
CA LEU A 147 15.08 17.74 27.83
C LEU A 147 16.07 17.42 28.97
N ASP A 148 15.58 16.72 30.00
CA ASP A 148 16.42 16.14 31.04
C ASP A 148 17.07 14.84 30.56
N ASP A 149 18.39 14.75 30.65
CA ASP A 149 19.15 13.58 30.14
C ASP A 149 18.89 12.34 30.99
N GLY A 150 18.71 12.48 32.31
CA GLY A 150 18.46 11.35 33.20
C GLY A 150 17.05 10.77 33.00
N GLU A 151 16.02 11.60 32.93
CA GLU A 151 14.64 11.13 32.62
C GLU A 151 14.59 10.44 31.26
N LEU A 152 15.37 10.94 30.28
CA LEU A 152 15.42 10.35 28.93
C LEU A 152 16.17 9.00 28.92
N GLU A 153 17.28 8.86 29.69
CA GLU A 153 17.99 7.59 29.82
C GLU A 153 17.12 6.51 30.47
N ASP A 154 16.33 6.86 31.50
CA ASP A 154 15.39 5.96 32.16
C ASP A 154 14.29 5.51 31.18
N LEU A 155 13.73 6.43 30.40
CA LEU A 155 12.72 6.15 29.39
C LEU A 155 13.26 5.20 28.30
N ILE A 156 14.46 5.47 27.81
CA ILE A 156 15.12 4.64 26.80
C ILE A 156 15.40 3.24 27.35
N THR A 157 15.87 3.14 28.60
CA THR A 157 16.08 1.87 29.28
C THR A 157 14.77 1.08 29.36
N TYR A 158 13.66 1.74 29.71
CA TYR A 158 12.35 1.11 29.72
C TYR A 158 11.96 0.57 28.34
N ILE A 159 12.14 1.35 27.26
CA ILE A 159 11.85 0.92 25.87
C ILE A 159 12.59 -0.37 25.52
N TYR A 160 13.87 -0.49 25.92
CA TYR A 160 14.65 -1.70 25.65
C TYR A 160 14.30 -2.91 26.53
N THR A 161 13.53 -2.71 27.61
CA THR A 161 12.99 -3.83 28.40
C THR A 161 11.67 -4.37 27.85
N GLN A 162 11.09 -3.69 26.86
CA GLN A 162 9.87 -4.10 26.19
C GLN A 162 10.20 -4.66 24.80
N ASP A 163 9.30 -5.47 24.24
CA ASP A 163 9.44 -6.02 22.88
C ASP A 163 9.08 -4.97 21.82
N ILE A 164 9.63 -3.73 21.96
CA ILE A 164 9.35 -2.62 21.05
C ILE A 164 10.29 -2.71 19.86
N GLU A 165 9.72 -2.75 18.66
CA GLU A 165 10.43 -2.83 17.38
C GLU A 165 10.63 -1.45 16.76
N SER A 166 9.74 -0.48 17.12
CA SER A 166 9.72 0.84 16.50
C SER A 166 9.31 1.92 17.49
N VAL A 167 9.85 3.13 17.32
CA VAL A 167 9.49 4.31 18.12
C VAL A 167 9.13 5.47 17.19
N ALA A 168 7.92 6.02 17.40
CA ALA A 168 7.50 7.30 16.85
C ALA A 168 7.82 8.41 17.83
N VAL A 169 8.54 9.45 17.41
CA VAL A 169 8.81 10.64 18.22
C VAL A 169 8.13 11.83 17.58
N CYS A 170 7.18 12.45 18.28
CA CYS A 170 6.45 13.61 17.79
C CYS A 170 6.29 14.65 18.90
N LEU A 171 7.15 15.66 18.88
CA LEU A 171 7.16 16.73 19.86
C LEU A 171 6.49 18.00 19.32
N LEU A 172 5.98 18.83 20.23
CA LEU A 172 5.38 20.09 19.83
C LEU A 172 6.43 21.02 19.19
N PHE A 173 6.04 21.69 18.11
CA PHE A 173 6.87 22.63 17.35
C PHE A 173 8.23 22.09 16.82
N SER A 174 8.41 20.76 16.78
CA SER A 174 9.60 20.15 16.20
C SER A 174 9.80 20.48 14.72
N PHE A 175 8.75 20.85 13.99
CA PHE A 175 8.82 21.35 12.63
C PHE A 175 9.49 22.76 12.53
N THR A 176 9.56 23.52 13.62
CA THR A 176 10.26 24.79 13.72
C THR A 176 11.66 24.61 14.27
N ASN A 177 11.83 23.76 15.29
CA ASN A 177 13.13 23.41 15.88
C ASN A 177 13.19 21.92 16.23
N PRO A 178 13.89 21.09 15.42
CA PRO A 178 13.93 19.62 15.60
C PRO A 178 14.90 19.14 16.68
N SER A 179 15.66 20.02 17.35
CA SER A 179 16.80 19.66 18.20
C SER A 179 16.47 18.63 19.29
N HIS A 180 15.25 18.67 19.87
CA HIS A 180 14.83 17.72 20.88
C HIS A 180 14.52 16.34 20.27
N GLU A 181 13.84 16.29 19.12
CA GLU A 181 13.61 15.02 18.41
C GLU A 181 14.92 14.39 17.93
N GLU A 182 15.86 15.19 17.41
CA GLU A 182 17.19 14.72 17.01
C GLU A 182 17.96 14.13 18.20
N LYS A 183 17.90 14.78 19.36
CA LYS A 183 18.55 14.30 20.59
C LYS A 183 17.96 12.96 21.03
N ILE A 184 16.62 12.83 21.07
CA ILE A 184 15.94 11.59 21.43
C ILE A 184 16.32 10.48 20.44
N LYS A 185 16.27 10.75 19.14
CA LYS A 185 16.66 9.80 18.08
C LYS A 185 18.11 9.31 18.27
N ALA A 186 19.04 10.24 18.50
CA ALA A 186 20.44 9.89 18.68
C ALA A 186 20.67 9.01 19.94
N MET A 187 19.98 9.30 21.03
CA MET A 187 20.06 8.52 22.27
C MET A 187 19.42 7.14 22.14
N LEU A 188 18.26 7.02 21.49
CA LEU A 188 17.65 5.73 21.15
C LEU A 188 18.60 4.87 20.32
N LEU A 189 19.14 5.40 19.23
CA LEU A 189 20.06 4.65 18.36
C LEU A 189 21.39 4.29 19.04
N LYS A 190 21.87 5.10 19.99
CA LYS A 190 23.06 4.81 20.80
C LYS A 190 22.79 3.70 21.83
N GLY A 191 21.64 3.75 22.49
CA GLY A 191 21.23 2.72 23.46
C GLY A 191 21.13 1.34 22.81
N PHE A 192 20.66 1.26 21.57
CA PHE A 192 20.59 0.03 20.80
C PHE A 192 21.97 -0.63 20.62
N LYS A 193 23.02 0.14 20.28
CA LYS A 193 24.37 -0.40 20.07
C LYS A 193 24.98 -1.02 21.34
N ASN A 194 24.48 -0.66 22.50
CA ASN A 194 25.00 -1.13 23.79
C ASN A 194 24.25 -2.36 24.34
N ASN A 195 23.07 -2.66 23.78
CA ASN A 195 22.25 -3.81 24.13
C ASN A 195 22.37 -4.86 23.03
N ASP A 196 22.63 -6.10 23.39
CA ASP A 196 22.85 -7.24 22.47
C ASP A 196 21.50 -7.72 21.86
N THR A 197 20.74 -6.78 21.25
CA THR A 197 19.44 -7.05 20.64
C THR A 197 19.61 -7.49 19.20
N SER A 198 18.87 -8.51 18.80
CA SER A 198 19.02 -9.18 17.50
C SER A 198 18.50 -8.36 16.30
N SER A 199 17.69 -7.31 16.53
CA SER A 199 17.12 -6.48 15.48
C SER A 199 17.24 -4.99 15.78
N PRO A 200 17.59 -4.14 14.81
CA PRO A 200 17.74 -2.70 15.04
C PRO A 200 16.38 -2.04 15.32
N LEU A 201 16.33 -1.19 16.35
CA LEU A 201 15.17 -0.37 16.65
C LEU A 201 14.95 0.65 15.51
N PHE A 202 13.75 0.66 14.96
CA PHE A 202 13.37 1.69 14.00
C PHE A 202 12.92 2.97 14.72
N VAL A 203 13.43 4.13 14.33
CA VAL A 203 13.07 5.41 14.94
C VAL A 203 12.53 6.37 13.88
N SER A 204 11.28 6.76 14.02
CA SER A 204 10.58 7.72 13.16
C SER A 204 10.40 9.04 13.92
N VAL A 205 10.95 10.13 13.40
CA VAL A 205 10.82 11.46 14.00
C VAL A 205 9.95 12.36 13.14
N SER A 206 9.09 13.14 13.76
CA SER A 206 8.02 13.86 13.05
C SER A 206 8.53 14.92 12.09
N HIS A 207 9.63 15.60 12.40
CA HIS A 207 10.20 16.62 11.52
C HIS A 207 10.77 16.04 10.21
N GLU A 208 11.13 14.75 10.17
CA GLU A 208 11.56 14.07 8.93
C GLU A 208 10.38 13.51 8.13
N VAL A 209 9.29 13.11 8.80
CA VAL A 209 8.13 12.47 8.17
C VAL A 209 7.15 13.50 7.64
N LEU A 210 6.76 14.47 8.47
CA LEU A 210 5.81 15.52 8.14
C LEU A 210 6.15 16.79 8.91
N SER A 211 6.95 17.67 8.31
CA SER A 211 7.41 18.92 8.95
C SER A 211 6.37 20.04 8.79
N GLU A 212 5.17 19.80 9.32
CA GLU A 212 4.03 20.71 9.25
C GLU A 212 3.41 20.92 10.64
N PHE A 213 2.64 22.02 10.83
CA PHE A 213 1.81 22.22 12.00
C PHE A 213 0.66 21.18 12.04
N ARG A 214 -0.27 21.25 13.01
CA ARG A 214 -1.35 20.29 13.30
C ARG A 214 -0.81 19.02 13.98
N GLU A 215 -0.68 19.12 15.27
CA GLU A 215 -0.07 18.08 16.12
C GLU A 215 -0.74 16.70 15.98
N TYR A 216 -2.07 16.63 15.78
CA TYR A 216 -2.77 15.36 15.66
C TYR A 216 -2.41 14.62 14.36
N GLU A 217 -2.56 15.29 13.23
CA GLU A 217 -2.24 14.69 11.91
C GLU A 217 -0.76 14.36 11.80
N ARG A 218 0.12 15.20 12.33
CA ARG A 218 1.55 14.97 12.37
C ARG A 218 1.91 13.76 13.23
N THR A 219 1.34 13.67 14.45
CA THR A 219 1.55 12.50 15.31
C THR A 219 1.02 11.23 14.67
N SER A 220 -0.21 11.26 14.13
CA SER A 220 -0.79 10.10 13.44
C SER A 220 0.06 9.65 12.27
N THR A 221 0.53 10.57 11.41
CA THR A 221 1.37 10.25 10.26
C THR A 221 2.72 9.66 10.68
N THR A 222 3.34 10.20 11.74
CA THR A 222 4.60 9.71 12.29
C THR A 222 4.44 8.31 12.90
N VAL A 223 3.34 8.09 13.60
CA VAL A 223 2.97 6.78 14.17
C VAL A 223 2.76 5.76 13.06
N VAL A 224 2.00 6.11 12.03
CA VAL A 224 1.80 5.22 10.88
C VAL A 224 3.12 4.90 10.20
N ASN A 225 4.00 5.89 10.03
CA ASN A 225 5.34 5.65 9.48
C ASN A 225 6.14 4.66 10.34
N ALA A 226 6.20 4.88 11.65
CA ALA A 226 6.89 3.98 12.57
C ALA A 226 6.31 2.56 12.54
N TYR A 227 4.99 2.45 12.35
CA TYR A 227 4.26 1.18 12.36
C TYR A 227 4.49 0.34 11.11
N VAL A 228 4.58 0.96 9.91
CA VAL A 228 4.66 0.23 8.65
C VAL A 228 6.08 0.11 8.10
N SER A 229 6.98 1.05 8.41
CA SER A 229 8.32 1.09 7.81
C SER A 229 9.20 -0.10 8.15
N PRO A 230 9.19 -0.71 9.35
CA PRO A 230 9.99 -1.89 9.62
C PRO A 230 9.63 -3.07 8.71
N ILE A 231 8.34 -3.28 8.47
CA ILE A 231 7.83 -4.39 7.63
C ILE A 231 8.17 -4.15 6.16
N LEU A 232 7.87 -2.95 5.65
CA LEU A 232 8.22 -2.58 4.29
C LEU A 232 9.74 -2.60 4.10
N GLY A 233 10.49 -2.11 5.08
CA GLY A 233 11.95 -2.07 5.05
C GLY A 233 12.58 -3.45 4.97
N SER A 234 12.11 -4.41 5.77
CA SER A 234 12.56 -5.80 5.71
C SER A 234 12.32 -6.41 4.33
N TYR A 235 11.13 -6.21 3.78
CA TYR A 235 10.80 -6.66 2.44
C TYR A 235 11.69 -6.03 1.36
N LEU A 236 11.89 -4.71 1.40
CA LEU A 236 12.75 -4.01 0.43
C LEU A 236 14.21 -4.45 0.52
N THR A 237 14.71 -4.72 1.72
CA THR A 237 16.07 -5.28 1.94
C THR A 237 16.20 -6.64 1.28
N GLN A 238 15.21 -7.54 1.46
CA GLN A 238 15.23 -8.86 0.81
C GLN A 238 15.27 -8.73 -0.72
N LEU A 239 14.51 -7.80 -1.30
CA LEU A 239 14.55 -7.56 -2.74
C LEU A 239 15.92 -7.05 -3.18
N GLU A 240 16.50 -6.08 -2.46
CA GLU A 240 17.81 -5.50 -2.77
C GLU A 240 18.92 -6.56 -2.77
N GLU A 241 18.86 -7.53 -1.85
CA GLU A 241 19.81 -8.64 -1.75
C GLU A 241 19.64 -9.69 -2.86
N MET A 242 18.40 -9.96 -3.28
CA MET A 242 18.12 -11.08 -4.17
C MET A 242 18.08 -10.68 -5.65
N LEU A 243 17.73 -9.44 -5.98
CA LEU A 243 17.66 -8.99 -7.38
C LEU A 243 18.97 -9.09 -8.15
N PRO A 244 20.17 -8.81 -7.57
CA PRO A 244 21.44 -9.01 -8.28
C PRO A 244 21.63 -10.43 -8.81
N VAL A 245 21.20 -11.43 -8.01
CA VAL A 245 21.27 -12.86 -8.42
C VAL A 245 20.31 -13.15 -9.57
N ILE A 246 19.13 -12.55 -9.57
CA ILE A 246 18.12 -12.72 -10.65
C ILE A 246 18.62 -12.12 -11.97
N PHE A 247 19.29 -10.98 -11.89
CA PHE A 247 19.77 -10.24 -13.07
C PHE A 247 21.20 -10.58 -13.48
N ASN A 248 21.82 -11.56 -12.81
CA ASN A 248 23.20 -11.98 -13.06
C ASN A 248 24.20 -10.81 -13.05
N THR A 249 24.04 -9.84 -12.13
CA THR A 249 24.93 -8.69 -11.96
C THR A 249 25.77 -8.81 -10.70
N ASP A 250 27.06 -8.49 -10.81
CA ASP A 250 28.00 -8.50 -9.69
C ASP A 250 27.97 -7.19 -8.90
N SER A 251 27.29 -6.17 -9.40
CA SER A 251 27.23 -4.83 -8.81
C SER A 251 25.81 -4.47 -8.34
N PRO A 252 25.46 -4.71 -7.09
CA PRO A 252 24.14 -4.36 -6.56
C PRO A 252 23.76 -2.88 -6.76
N GLY A 253 24.74 -1.97 -6.75
CA GLY A 253 24.53 -0.53 -6.95
C GLY A 253 24.10 -0.12 -8.37
N ASP A 254 24.21 -1.00 -9.34
CA ASP A 254 23.82 -0.73 -10.73
C ASP A 254 22.32 -0.98 -10.96
N LEU A 255 21.64 -1.71 -10.07
CA LEU A 255 20.21 -1.95 -10.13
C LEU A 255 19.42 -0.71 -9.70
N LYS A 256 18.65 -0.16 -10.62
CA LYS A 256 17.80 1.02 -10.37
C LYS A 256 16.41 0.57 -9.92
N LEU A 257 16.30 0.03 -8.71
CA LEU A 257 15.00 -0.24 -8.08
C LEU A 257 14.47 1.01 -7.41
N ARG A 258 13.27 1.40 -7.78
CA ARG A 258 12.52 2.51 -7.18
C ARG A 258 11.16 2.02 -6.68
N VAL A 259 10.69 2.61 -5.61
CA VAL A 259 9.39 2.29 -4.99
C VAL A 259 8.40 3.39 -5.32
N MET A 260 7.20 3.00 -5.73
CA MET A 260 6.10 3.94 -5.99
C MET A 260 5.64 4.61 -4.70
N GLN A 261 5.31 5.89 -4.82
CA GLN A 261 4.67 6.67 -3.75
C GLN A 261 3.17 6.83 -3.96
N SER A 262 2.48 7.15 -2.87
CA SER A 262 1.05 7.46 -2.83
C SER A 262 0.63 8.63 -3.75
N ASN A 263 1.55 9.54 -4.05
CA ASN A 263 1.32 10.69 -4.92
C ASN A 263 1.61 10.41 -6.41
N GLY A 264 1.90 9.16 -6.76
CA GLY A 264 2.26 8.75 -8.13
C GLY A 264 3.73 8.95 -8.50
N GLY A 265 4.55 9.52 -7.62
CA GLY A 265 6.02 9.59 -7.77
C GLY A 265 6.71 8.29 -7.42
N SER A 266 8.04 8.30 -7.43
CA SER A 266 8.85 7.16 -6.98
C SER A 266 10.07 7.61 -6.19
N ILE A 267 10.47 6.83 -5.19
CA ILE A 267 11.61 7.08 -4.30
C ILE A 267 12.62 5.94 -4.37
N SER A 268 13.81 6.17 -3.83
CA SER A 268 14.82 5.12 -3.65
C SER A 268 14.37 4.08 -2.64
N ILE A 269 15.00 2.90 -2.63
CA ILE A 269 14.76 1.88 -1.60
C ILE A 269 15.01 2.45 -0.21
N GLN A 270 16.13 3.14 -0.03
CA GLN A 270 16.54 3.69 1.26
C GLN A 270 15.52 4.71 1.81
N GLU A 271 14.96 5.54 0.92
CA GLU A 271 13.86 6.43 1.31
C GLU A 271 12.57 5.66 1.62
N GLY A 272 12.23 4.62 0.84
CA GLY A 272 11.08 3.75 1.10
C GLY A 272 11.18 3.00 2.43
N GLN A 273 12.37 2.52 2.79
CA GLN A 273 12.65 1.91 4.10
C GLN A 273 12.44 2.90 5.26
N ARG A 274 12.81 4.17 5.07
CA ARG A 274 12.71 5.22 6.09
C ARG A 274 11.31 5.86 6.16
N LEU A 275 10.65 6.00 5.02
CA LEU A 275 9.40 6.74 4.85
C LEU A 275 8.30 5.85 4.26
N GLY A 276 8.05 4.69 4.89
CA GLY A 276 7.06 3.71 4.42
C GLY A 276 5.64 4.26 4.31
N VAL A 277 5.30 5.28 5.10
CA VAL A 277 3.99 5.95 5.02
C VAL A 277 3.73 6.53 3.61
N TYR A 278 4.76 6.99 2.90
CA TYR A 278 4.63 7.50 1.53
C TYR A 278 4.38 6.43 0.48
N CYS A 279 4.51 5.14 0.84
CA CYS A 279 4.27 4.01 -0.06
C CYS A 279 2.87 3.38 0.14
N ILE A 280 2.07 3.90 1.08
CA ILE A 280 0.70 3.43 1.30
C ILE A 280 -0.15 3.79 0.07
N LEU A 281 -0.98 2.86 -0.45
CA LEU A 281 -1.78 3.01 -1.67
C LEU A 281 -0.94 3.25 -2.94
N SER A 282 0.32 2.82 -2.98
CA SER A 282 1.20 3.02 -4.14
C SER A 282 0.80 2.21 -5.38
N GLY A 283 0.21 1.03 -5.22
CA GLY A 283 -0.32 0.23 -6.33
C GLY A 283 -1.43 0.98 -7.10
N PRO A 284 -2.54 1.35 -6.44
CA PRO A 284 -3.59 2.18 -7.04
C PRO A 284 -3.06 3.48 -7.66
N ALA A 285 -2.11 4.14 -6.99
CA ALA A 285 -1.49 5.36 -7.53
C ALA A 285 -0.78 5.11 -8.87
N GLY A 286 -0.08 3.97 -9.01
CA GLY A 286 0.53 3.56 -10.27
C GLY A 286 -0.50 3.37 -11.38
N GLY A 287 -1.67 2.78 -11.08
CA GLY A 287 -2.78 2.61 -12.01
C GLY A 287 -3.35 3.96 -12.52
N VAL A 288 -3.53 4.93 -11.63
CA VAL A 288 -4.00 6.28 -11.98
C VAL A 288 -3.01 6.99 -12.90
N ILE A 289 -1.72 7.00 -12.54
CA ILE A 289 -0.66 7.63 -13.36
C ILE A 289 -0.53 6.94 -14.72
N GLY A 290 -0.58 5.61 -14.76
CA GLY A 290 -0.55 4.84 -16.00
C GLY A 290 -1.74 5.16 -16.92
N SER A 291 -2.95 5.25 -16.37
CA SER A 291 -4.16 5.62 -17.11
C SER A 291 -4.08 7.04 -17.65
N HIS A 292 -3.56 7.98 -16.87
CA HIS A 292 -3.32 9.36 -17.29
C HIS A 292 -2.35 9.42 -18.47
N PHE A 293 -1.21 8.73 -18.37
CA PHE A 293 -0.20 8.66 -19.43
C PHE A 293 -0.76 8.08 -20.75
N ILE A 294 -1.52 6.98 -20.68
CA ILE A 294 -2.13 6.36 -21.88
C ILE A 294 -3.14 7.32 -22.53
N ALA A 295 -3.93 8.02 -21.73
CA ALA A 295 -4.87 8.98 -22.26
C ALA A 295 -4.19 10.16 -22.95
N ASP A 296 -3.06 10.66 -22.45
CA ASP A 296 -2.26 11.68 -23.14
C ASP A 296 -1.79 11.21 -24.52
N MET A 297 -1.24 10.00 -24.61
CA MET A 297 -0.80 9.42 -25.87
C MET A 297 -1.96 9.35 -26.88
N ILE A 298 -3.16 8.92 -26.46
CA ILE A 298 -4.33 8.82 -27.34
C ILE A 298 -4.80 10.20 -27.82
N LEU A 299 -4.79 11.21 -26.94
CA LEU A 299 -5.19 12.56 -27.27
C LEU A 299 -4.22 13.23 -28.23
N GLU A 300 -2.90 13.08 -28.02
CA GLU A 300 -1.86 13.60 -28.91
C GLU A 300 -1.98 13.00 -30.33
N GLU A 301 -2.26 11.69 -30.46
CA GLU A 301 -2.49 11.07 -31.77
C GLU A 301 -3.75 11.61 -32.46
N THR A 302 -4.80 11.93 -31.71
CA THR A 302 -6.05 12.46 -32.30
C THR A 302 -5.95 13.95 -32.66
N GLU A 303 -5.06 14.73 -32.04
CA GLU A 303 -4.83 16.15 -32.37
C GLU A 303 -4.08 16.33 -33.68
N THR A 304 -3.20 15.40 -34.06
CA THR A 304 -2.51 15.45 -35.34
C THR A 304 -3.43 15.36 -36.55
N ASP A 305 -4.65 14.87 -36.38
CA ASP A 305 -5.66 14.72 -37.45
C ASP A 305 -6.64 15.94 -37.55
N LYS A 306 -6.60 16.93 -36.65
CA LYS A 306 -7.54 18.05 -36.59
C LYS A 306 -6.90 19.41 -36.87
N THR A 307 -6.90 19.82 -38.11
CA THR A 307 -6.37 21.12 -38.56
C THR A 307 -7.30 22.34 -38.27
N ASN A 308 -8.46 22.19 -37.62
CA ASN A 308 -9.47 23.25 -37.58
C ASN A 308 -10.33 23.41 -36.30
N SER A 309 -9.85 23.00 -35.11
CA SER A 309 -10.60 23.28 -33.86
C SER A 309 -9.73 24.06 -32.86
N PRO A 310 -10.14 25.26 -32.38
CA PRO A 310 -9.37 26.04 -31.42
C PRO A 310 -9.50 25.57 -29.95
N GLU A 311 -10.28 24.52 -29.67
CA GLU A 311 -10.48 24.01 -28.32
C GLU A 311 -9.66 22.72 -28.14
N THR A 312 -8.63 22.79 -27.31
CA THR A 312 -7.95 21.58 -26.81
C THR A 312 -8.98 20.73 -26.06
N PRO A 313 -9.19 19.46 -26.42
CA PRO A 313 -10.18 18.64 -25.72
C PRO A 313 -9.76 18.51 -24.26
N GLN A 314 -10.66 18.93 -23.36
CA GLN A 314 -10.43 18.83 -21.93
C GLN A 314 -10.39 17.33 -21.55
N LYS A 315 -9.26 16.92 -21.01
CA LYS A 315 -9.02 15.54 -20.62
C LYS A 315 -9.81 15.20 -19.36
N LYS A 316 -10.86 14.39 -19.51
CA LYS A 316 -11.68 13.90 -18.40
C LYS A 316 -11.67 12.39 -18.40
N ILE A 317 -11.12 11.80 -17.34
CA ILE A 317 -10.93 10.35 -17.21
C ILE A 317 -11.51 9.89 -15.88
N ILE A 318 -12.15 8.74 -15.88
CA ILE A 318 -12.47 7.97 -14.70
C ILE A 318 -11.59 6.72 -14.77
N THR A 319 -10.69 6.56 -13.83
CA THR A 319 -9.94 5.31 -13.67
C THR A 319 -10.77 4.33 -12.86
N PHE A 320 -10.70 3.05 -13.19
CA PHE A 320 -11.45 2.00 -12.51
C PHE A 320 -10.59 0.74 -12.45
N ASP A 321 -10.08 0.43 -11.27
CA ASP A 321 -9.26 -0.75 -11.02
C ASP A 321 -9.96 -1.68 -10.04
N MET A 322 -10.51 -2.80 -10.54
CA MET A 322 -11.18 -3.80 -9.73
C MET A 322 -10.24 -4.97 -9.46
N GLY A 323 -9.71 -5.00 -8.26
CA GLY A 323 -8.92 -6.11 -7.76
C GLY A 323 -9.75 -7.29 -7.21
N GLY A 324 -9.09 -8.19 -6.50
CA GLY A 324 -9.76 -9.29 -5.79
C GLY A 324 -10.51 -8.82 -4.54
N THR A 325 -10.03 -7.77 -3.87
CA THR A 325 -10.52 -7.33 -2.54
C THR A 325 -11.25 -5.99 -2.60
N SER A 326 -10.76 -5.05 -3.41
CA SER A 326 -11.27 -3.69 -3.52
C SER A 326 -11.37 -3.23 -4.97
N THR A 327 -12.06 -2.13 -5.17
CA THR A 327 -12.10 -1.37 -6.42
C THR A 327 -11.64 0.03 -6.15
N ASP A 328 -10.62 0.48 -6.87
CA ASP A 328 -10.04 1.81 -6.76
C ASP A 328 -10.48 2.67 -7.93
N VAL A 329 -11.03 3.84 -7.63
CA VAL A 329 -11.58 4.79 -8.62
C VAL A 329 -10.96 6.15 -8.39
N ALA A 330 -10.48 6.80 -9.45
CA ALA A 330 -10.07 8.19 -9.40
C ALA A 330 -10.65 9.00 -10.57
N LEU A 331 -10.88 10.28 -10.30
CA LEU A 331 -11.29 11.26 -11.31
C LEU A 331 -10.09 12.10 -11.71
N ILE A 332 -9.88 12.26 -13.01
CA ILE A 332 -8.85 13.13 -13.57
C ILE A 332 -9.54 14.15 -14.45
N ASP A 333 -9.38 15.42 -14.12
CA ASP A 333 -9.83 16.56 -14.94
C ASP A 333 -8.60 17.40 -15.29
N GLY A 334 -8.00 17.08 -16.44
CA GLY A 334 -6.67 17.59 -16.83
C GLY A 334 -5.55 16.80 -16.17
N GLU A 335 -5.27 17.06 -14.91
CA GLU A 335 -4.22 16.41 -14.10
C GLU A 335 -4.81 15.58 -12.96
N PRO A 336 -4.12 14.52 -12.50
CA PRO A 336 -4.51 13.77 -11.32
C PRO A 336 -4.55 14.67 -10.08
N THR A 337 -5.63 14.59 -9.30
CA THR A 337 -5.79 15.38 -8.09
C THR A 337 -4.96 14.80 -6.94
N ILE A 338 -4.25 15.66 -6.21
CA ILE A 338 -3.50 15.32 -5.00
C ILE A 338 -4.22 15.92 -3.79
N THR A 339 -4.45 15.12 -2.76
CA THR A 339 -4.98 15.54 -1.46
C THR A 339 -3.95 15.32 -0.36
N LYS A 340 -4.05 16.13 0.72
CA LYS A 340 -3.28 15.94 1.97
C LYS A 340 -4.19 15.51 3.13
N GLU A 341 -5.46 15.28 2.87
CA GLU A 341 -6.45 14.94 3.89
C GLU A 341 -7.01 13.55 3.64
N THR A 342 -6.20 12.54 3.93
CA THR A 342 -6.58 11.12 3.76
C THR A 342 -6.70 10.45 5.12
N ILE A 343 -7.74 9.62 5.28
CA ILE A 343 -7.92 8.78 6.47
C ILE A 343 -7.89 7.32 6.01
N ILE A 344 -6.94 6.55 6.54
CA ILE A 344 -6.81 5.11 6.23
C ILE A 344 -6.93 4.34 7.55
N SER A 345 -7.86 3.40 7.61
CA SER A 345 -8.13 2.59 8.83
C SER A 345 -8.36 3.44 10.10
N GLY A 346 -8.99 4.62 9.94
CA GLY A 346 -9.25 5.57 11.04
C GLY A 346 -8.05 6.45 11.43
N CYS A 347 -6.90 6.32 10.75
CA CYS A 347 -5.71 7.12 10.98
C CYS A 347 -5.62 8.24 9.93
N PRO A 348 -5.62 9.53 10.32
CA PRO A 348 -5.34 10.61 9.39
C PRO A 348 -3.86 10.57 8.99
N ILE A 349 -3.63 10.75 7.69
CA ILE A 349 -2.31 10.76 7.08
C ILE A 349 -2.14 12.06 6.31
N GLY A 350 -1.21 12.90 6.74
CA GLY A 350 -1.02 14.26 6.23
C GLY A 350 -0.07 14.38 5.04
N ILE A 351 0.38 13.26 4.44
CA ILE A 351 1.26 13.29 3.26
C ILE A 351 0.45 13.52 1.98
N PRO A 352 1.07 14.04 0.90
CA PRO A 352 0.43 14.12 -0.40
C PRO A 352 0.11 12.73 -0.95
N VAL A 353 -1.16 12.46 -1.27
CA VAL A 353 -1.64 11.22 -1.90
C VAL A 353 -2.51 11.57 -3.09
N LEU A 354 -2.56 10.70 -4.10
CA LEU A 354 -3.57 10.83 -5.16
C LEU A 354 -4.97 10.64 -4.56
N ASP A 355 -5.92 11.45 -5.02
CA ASP A 355 -7.31 11.37 -4.59
C ASP A 355 -7.98 10.13 -5.22
N ILE A 356 -7.81 9.00 -4.54
CA ILE A 356 -8.30 7.69 -4.95
C ILE A 356 -9.40 7.27 -3.97
N HIS A 357 -10.55 6.95 -4.51
CA HIS A 357 -11.67 6.43 -3.74
C HIS A 357 -11.69 4.90 -3.80
N THR A 358 -11.42 4.26 -2.67
CA THR A 358 -11.41 2.80 -2.55
C THR A 358 -12.76 2.29 -2.06
N ILE A 359 -13.38 1.42 -2.84
CA ILE A 359 -14.62 0.73 -2.50
C ILE A 359 -14.26 -0.69 -2.05
N GLY A 360 -14.73 -1.11 -0.89
CA GLY A 360 -14.54 -2.47 -0.36
C GLY A 360 -15.38 -3.52 -1.10
N SER A 361 -15.31 -3.52 -2.42
CA SER A 361 -15.97 -4.48 -3.31
C SER A 361 -15.03 -4.88 -4.42
N GLY A 362 -14.74 -6.16 -4.53
CA GLY A 362 -13.86 -6.72 -5.56
C GLY A 362 -14.32 -8.11 -5.99
N GLY A 363 -13.55 -8.76 -6.84
CA GLY A 363 -13.89 -10.09 -7.35
C GLY A 363 -14.06 -11.16 -6.27
N GLY A 364 -13.33 -11.04 -5.17
CA GLY A 364 -13.39 -11.94 -4.01
C GLY A 364 -14.44 -11.55 -2.96
N SER A 365 -15.23 -10.49 -3.16
CA SER A 365 -16.27 -10.10 -2.20
C SER A 365 -17.26 -11.22 -1.99
N ILE A 366 -17.44 -11.60 -0.71
CA ILE A 366 -18.29 -12.73 -0.31
C ILE A 366 -19.76 -12.33 -0.37
N ALA A 367 -20.55 -13.16 -1.00
CA ALA A 367 -22.01 -13.04 -1.01
C ALA A 367 -22.64 -13.86 0.11
N ARG A 368 -23.55 -13.28 0.89
CA ARG A 368 -24.26 -13.92 2.00
C ARG A 368 -25.66 -13.38 2.15
N VAL A 369 -26.51 -14.14 2.80
CA VAL A 369 -27.83 -13.66 3.25
C VAL A 369 -27.68 -13.14 4.68
N ASP A 370 -28.12 -11.92 4.96
CA ASP A 370 -28.10 -11.38 6.31
C ASP A 370 -29.26 -11.95 7.16
N PRO A 371 -29.24 -11.77 8.50
CA PRO A 371 -30.31 -12.26 9.37
C PRO A 371 -31.72 -11.74 9.04
N GLY A 372 -31.83 -10.67 8.26
CA GLY A 372 -33.09 -10.12 7.76
C GLY A 372 -33.56 -10.75 6.46
N GLY A 373 -32.78 -11.69 5.88
CA GLY A 373 -33.09 -12.35 4.60
C GLY A 373 -32.65 -11.57 3.35
N ALA A 374 -31.90 -10.46 3.51
CA ALA A 374 -31.41 -9.68 2.37
C ALA A 374 -30.04 -10.18 1.90
N LEU A 375 -29.85 -10.24 0.57
CA LEU A 375 -28.55 -10.53 -0.03
C LEU A 375 -27.58 -9.38 0.23
N ARG A 376 -26.37 -9.71 0.69
CA ARG A 376 -25.26 -8.80 0.90
C ARG A 376 -24.04 -9.29 0.12
N VAL A 377 -23.27 -8.35 -0.44
CA VAL A 377 -22.02 -8.62 -1.13
C VAL A 377 -20.93 -7.76 -0.50
N GLY A 378 -19.90 -8.39 0.06
CA GLY A 378 -18.89 -7.69 0.85
C GLY A 378 -19.41 -7.13 2.19
N PRO A 379 -18.62 -6.25 2.87
CA PRO A 379 -17.26 -5.83 2.51
C PRO A 379 -16.20 -6.94 2.71
N GLU A 380 -16.56 -8.08 3.30
CA GLU A 380 -15.66 -9.21 3.52
C GLU A 380 -15.24 -9.83 2.17
N SER A 381 -13.94 -10.10 2.03
CA SER A 381 -13.38 -10.75 0.85
C SER A 381 -12.83 -12.13 1.20
N ALA A 382 -12.98 -13.08 0.27
CA ALA A 382 -12.34 -14.40 0.37
C ALA A 382 -10.81 -14.33 0.19
N GLY A 383 -10.26 -13.19 -0.22
CA GLY A 383 -8.83 -12.98 -0.43
C GLY A 383 -8.22 -13.89 -1.51
N ALA A 384 -6.92 -14.13 -1.38
CA ALA A 384 -6.20 -15.11 -2.18
C ALA A 384 -6.40 -16.54 -1.64
N GLU A 385 -6.43 -16.68 -0.31
CA GLU A 385 -6.66 -17.89 0.46
C GLU A 385 -7.71 -17.62 1.56
N PRO A 386 -8.74 -18.47 1.66
CA PRO A 386 -9.03 -19.63 0.81
C PRO A 386 -9.48 -19.27 -0.61
N GLY A 387 -9.78 -18.02 -0.91
CA GLY A 387 -10.19 -17.50 -2.20
C GLY A 387 -11.63 -17.81 -2.59
N PRO A 388 -12.08 -17.35 -3.76
CA PRO A 388 -13.33 -17.73 -4.37
C PRO A 388 -13.54 -19.25 -4.43
N ALA A 389 -14.78 -19.72 -4.35
CA ALA A 389 -15.08 -21.16 -4.39
C ALA A 389 -14.51 -21.83 -5.65
N CYS A 390 -14.49 -21.14 -6.79
CA CYS A 390 -13.92 -21.64 -8.03
C CYS A 390 -12.41 -21.90 -7.96
N TYR A 391 -11.67 -21.34 -7.01
CA TYR A 391 -10.23 -21.58 -6.87
C TYR A 391 -9.90 -22.95 -6.26
N GLY A 392 -10.88 -23.63 -5.71
CA GLY A 392 -10.74 -24.99 -5.25
C GLY A 392 -10.57 -25.18 -3.74
N THR A 393 -10.16 -24.14 -3.01
CA THR A 393 -9.94 -24.15 -1.55
C THR A 393 -11.06 -23.43 -0.78
N GLY A 394 -11.64 -22.37 -1.35
CA GLY A 394 -12.76 -21.64 -0.75
C GLY A 394 -14.12 -22.33 -0.91
N ASP A 395 -15.05 -22.00 -0.03
CA ASP A 395 -16.43 -22.52 -0.05
C ASP A 395 -17.50 -21.41 -0.17
N PHE A 396 -17.11 -20.15 0.05
CA PHE A 396 -18.03 -19.01 -0.03
C PHE A 396 -18.24 -18.57 -1.48
N PRO A 397 -19.50 -18.27 -1.86
CA PRO A 397 -19.78 -17.67 -3.17
C PRO A 397 -19.27 -16.23 -3.19
N THR A 398 -18.64 -15.86 -4.29
CA THR A 398 -18.06 -14.52 -4.50
C THR A 398 -18.55 -13.91 -5.80
N VAL A 399 -18.20 -12.62 -6.05
CA VAL A 399 -18.42 -11.95 -7.34
C VAL A 399 -17.73 -12.70 -8.48
N THR A 400 -16.53 -13.25 -8.27
CA THR A 400 -15.83 -14.09 -9.25
C THR A 400 -16.63 -15.35 -9.59
N ASP A 401 -17.19 -16.03 -8.59
CA ASP A 401 -18.02 -17.23 -8.80
C ASP A 401 -19.28 -16.90 -9.60
N ALA A 402 -19.92 -15.77 -9.30
CA ALA A 402 -21.10 -15.29 -10.04
C ALA A 402 -20.76 -15.01 -11.51
N ASN A 403 -19.66 -14.29 -11.78
CA ASN A 403 -19.23 -14.02 -13.14
C ASN A 403 -18.89 -15.29 -13.93
N LEU A 404 -18.28 -16.30 -13.26
CA LEU A 404 -17.93 -17.56 -13.89
C LEU A 404 -19.17 -18.36 -14.34
N ILE A 405 -20.18 -18.52 -13.48
CA ILE A 405 -21.38 -19.28 -13.87
C ILE A 405 -22.25 -18.54 -14.87
N LEU A 406 -22.22 -17.19 -14.88
CA LEU A 406 -22.92 -16.36 -15.86
C LEU A 406 -22.20 -16.33 -17.22
N GLY A 407 -21.05 -17.01 -17.35
CA GLY A 407 -20.31 -17.11 -18.61
C GLY A 407 -19.54 -15.85 -19.00
N ARG A 408 -19.31 -14.93 -18.06
CA ARG A 408 -18.51 -13.72 -18.27
C ARG A 408 -17.01 -13.98 -18.17
N MET A 409 -16.61 -15.15 -17.61
CA MET A 409 -15.25 -15.65 -17.50
C MET A 409 -15.17 -17.04 -18.09
N ALA A 410 -14.08 -17.34 -18.77
CA ALA A 410 -13.81 -18.67 -19.34
C ALA A 410 -12.95 -19.48 -18.34
N GLU A 411 -13.40 -20.72 -18.05
CA GLU A 411 -12.75 -21.62 -17.09
C GLU A 411 -11.32 -21.96 -17.50
N GLU A 412 -11.08 -22.14 -18.82
CA GLU A 412 -9.79 -22.56 -19.34
C GLU A 412 -8.79 -21.40 -19.52
N TYR A 413 -9.25 -20.16 -19.54
CA TYR A 413 -8.41 -18.99 -19.84
C TYR A 413 -8.13 -18.10 -18.63
N PHE A 414 -8.50 -18.53 -17.43
CA PHE A 414 -8.23 -17.74 -16.25
C PHE A 414 -6.72 -17.55 -16.04
N LEU A 415 -6.29 -16.30 -15.87
CA LEU A 415 -4.87 -15.90 -15.84
C LEU A 415 -4.07 -16.38 -17.07
N GLY A 416 -4.67 -16.31 -18.25
CA GLY A 416 -4.04 -16.82 -19.48
C GLY A 416 -3.83 -18.33 -19.48
N GLY A 417 -4.70 -19.08 -18.81
CA GLY A 417 -4.63 -20.54 -18.67
C GLY A 417 -3.67 -21.05 -17.60
N ARG A 418 -3.12 -20.17 -16.76
CA ARG A 418 -2.15 -20.55 -15.71
C ARG A 418 -2.79 -21.12 -14.45
N LYS A 419 -4.03 -20.77 -14.18
CA LYS A 419 -4.78 -21.26 -13.02
C LYS A 419 -6.08 -21.91 -13.49
N ALA A 420 -6.23 -23.19 -13.21
CA ALA A 420 -7.49 -23.87 -13.41
C ALA A 420 -8.50 -23.38 -12.37
N ILE A 421 -9.69 -23.01 -12.81
CA ILE A 421 -10.83 -22.67 -11.95
C ILE A 421 -11.98 -23.63 -12.23
N SER A 422 -12.87 -23.83 -11.24
CA SER A 422 -13.93 -24.83 -11.32
C SER A 422 -15.31 -24.18 -11.32
N LYS A 423 -15.98 -24.20 -12.48
CA LYS A 423 -17.37 -23.77 -12.62
C LYS A 423 -18.34 -24.60 -11.74
N ASN A 424 -18.03 -25.89 -11.54
CA ASN A 424 -18.83 -26.76 -10.69
C ASN A 424 -18.81 -26.32 -9.23
N ARG A 425 -17.67 -25.88 -8.70
CA ARG A 425 -17.59 -25.36 -7.31
C ARG A 425 -18.35 -24.05 -7.16
N SER A 426 -18.24 -23.14 -8.12
CA SER A 426 -19.06 -21.93 -8.15
C SER A 426 -20.56 -22.26 -8.17
N LEU A 427 -20.96 -23.24 -8.97
CA LEU A 427 -22.36 -23.68 -9.04
C LEU A 427 -22.83 -24.23 -7.70
N GLN A 428 -21.99 -25.02 -7.00
CA GLN A 428 -22.31 -25.57 -5.68
C GLN A 428 -22.46 -24.48 -4.61
N SER A 429 -21.52 -23.54 -4.54
CA SER A 429 -21.55 -22.43 -3.56
C SER A 429 -22.76 -21.52 -3.79
N LEU A 430 -23.01 -21.12 -5.03
CA LEU A 430 -24.17 -20.30 -5.40
C LEU A 430 -25.50 -21.04 -5.28
N SER A 431 -25.52 -22.39 -5.40
CA SER A 431 -26.70 -23.18 -5.10
C SER A 431 -27.04 -23.20 -3.61
N LYS A 432 -26.05 -23.15 -2.73
CA LYS A 432 -26.28 -23.00 -1.28
C LYS A 432 -26.91 -21.65 -0.98
N LEU A 433 -26.30 -20.56 -1.50
CA LEU A 433 -26.81 -19.20 -1.36
C LEU A 433 -28.23 -19.04 -1.92
N GLY A 434 -28.48 -19.59 -3.11
CA GLY A 434 -29.81 -19.52 -3.76
C GLY A 434 -30.90 -20.24 -2.97
N ARG A 435 -30.59 -21.38 -2.33
CA ARG A 435 -31.56 -22.11 -1.47
C ARG A 435 -32.04 -21.27 -0.29
N GLU A 436 -31.16 -20.47 0.33
CA GLU A 436 -31.52 -19.59 1.44
C GLU A 436 -32.51 -18.49 1.01
N MET A 437 -32.50 -18.13 -0.28
CA MET A 437 -33.36 -17.09 -0.86
C MET A 437 -34.54 -17.64 -1.68
N GLY A 438 -34.66 -18.98 -1.82
CA GLY A 438 -35.66 -19.59 -2.71
C GLY A 438 -35.37 -19.37 -4.21
N LEU A 439 -34.10 -19.15 -4.59
CA LEU A 439 -33.65 -18.86 -5.95
C LEU A 439 -32.83 -20.03 -6.53
N ASN A 440 -32.78 -20.14 -7.84
CA ASN A 440 -31.80 -21.00 -8.50
C ASN A 440 -30.40 -20.34 -8.52
N PRO A 441 -29.32 -21.10 -8.76
CA PRO A 441 -27.95 -20.56 -8.66
C PRO A 441 -27.65 -19.42 -9.67
N TYR A 442 -28.28 -19.41 -10.84
CA TYR A 442 -28.11 -18.34 -11.83
C TYR A 442 -28.82 -17.04 -11.41
N GLN A 443 -30.00 -17.16 -10.79
CA GLN A 443 -30.70 -16.01 -10.21
C GLN A 443 -29.94 -15.45 -9.03
N ALA A 444 -29.37 -16.31 -8.16
CA ALA A 444 -28.50 -15.89 -7.07
C ALA A 444 -27.27 -15.15 -7.60
N ALA A 445 -26.61 -15.66 -8.66
CA ALA A 445 -25.49 -15.02 -9.29
C ALA A 445 -25.83 -13.63 -9.88
N LEU A 446 -26.98 -13.51 -10.55
CA LEU A 446 -27.44 -12.21 -11.04
C LEU A 446 -27.66 -11.21 -9.90
N GLY A 447 -28.28 -11.65 -8.79
CA GLY A 447 -28.45 -10.80 -7.61
C GLY A 447 -27.12 -10.37 -6.99
N VAL A 448 -26.11 -11.27 -6.96
CA VAL A 448 -24.75 -10.92 -6.51
C VAL A 448 -24.14 -9.80 -7.37
N ILE A 449 -24.29 -9.91 -8.70
CA ILE A 449 -23.75 -8.91 -9.61
C ILE A 449 -24.53 -7.58 -9.54
N GLU A 450 -25.85 -7.62 -9.37
CA GLU A 450 -26.67 -6.40 -9.22
C GLU A 450 -26.29 -5.60 -7.97
N ILE A 451 -25.92 -6.27 -6.88
CA ILE A 451 -25.49 -5.60 -5.65
C ILE A 451 -24.04 -5.11 -5.75
N ALA A 452 -23.21 -5.84 -6.49
CA ALA A 452 -21.79 -5.49 -6.64
C ALA A 452 -21.59 -4.28 -7.57
N ASN A 453 -22.53 -4.02 -8.50
CA ASN A 453 -22.51 -2.88 -9.42
C ASN A 453 -23.18 -1.65 -8.80
#